data_f0ea6ef80bc4cf755f0fb292f11d80ba
#
_entry.id   f0ea6ef80bc4cf755f0fb292f11d80ba
#
_cell.length_a   1.000
_cell.length_b   1.000
_cell.length_c   1.000
_cell.angle_alpha   90.00
_cell.angle_beta   90.00
_cell.angle_gamma   90.00
#
_symmetry.space_group_name_H-M   'P 1'
#
loop_
_entity.id
_entity.type
_entity.pdbx_description
1 polymer ?
#
loop_
_entity_poly.entity_id
_entity_poly.type
_entity_poly.pdbx_seq_one_letter_code
_entity_poly.pdbx_strand_id
1 'polypeptide(L)'
;MSKLTQIWHNFKENKLNLILAFLLILIVLLSFVYFRAPSSYISFDEYQNLLTNKLIEDAYIEGDKVYVKYGGRFYVVLKDSIDLPELFRATKISKPDEHEILELFAVFFGSMMLFYGVVFFINRRTKERMDEFNKRQIQLIKTANQNRENFIKPTISSVKFSDVAGIDEVKSELSEIVDFLKNPEIYRKFGVKLPKGILMAGAPGVGKTLIAKAVAGEAGVPFFYQNGASFAEIYVGVGAKRVRELFAIAKSHAPAIIFIDEIDAVGKARGDGRNDEREATLNELLTQIDGFEDSTGVIIIGATNKIDMIDDALLRPGRFDRRVFVGLPNFKERVEIFKIHLKNKSCDVDLNKISRISVGFSGAAIATFVNEAAVNAVRRKSPVIELIDFENVKNRVAFGKKKELILDETEKQIQSYYQGAKALCAFWFGVEFEKISLFDDDFIRRDREIFSKSELMNELKALLAGYAALLLYKNDKFNLARGDIARANELAHKMVFEYAMGEGFLRSANECADTLQSAFDEANSFLQSVPLVLNEIAKYIFINENIHKKRVEAIYHEILQV
;
A
#
# COMPACT_ATOMS: atom_id res chain seq x y z
N MET A 1 35.07 -5.01 15.62
CA MET A 1 34.71 -6.41 15.32
C MET A 1 35.94 -7.19 14.97
N SER A 2 36.25 -8.27 15.68
CA SER A 2 37.55 -8.96 15.66
C SER A 2 37.75 -9.71 14.32
N LYS A 3 39.05 -9.85 13.93
CA LYS A 3 39.49 -10.65 12.76
C LYS A 3 38.86 -12.03 12.69
N LEU A 4 38.45 -12.60 13.81
CA LEU A 4 37.77 -13.88 13.93
C LEU A 4 36.35 -13.89 13.34
N THR A 5 35.59 -12.80 13.47
CA THR A 5 34.23 -12.71 12.88
C THR A 5 34.30 -12.57 11.35
N GLN A 6 35.34 -11.94 10.84
CA GLN A 6 35.56 -11.82 9.40
C GLN A 6 35.99 -13.16 8.76
N ILE A 7 36.80 -13.95 9.50
CA ILE A 7 37.19 -15.32 9.11
C ILE A 7 35.96 -16.25 9.13
N TRP A 8 35.09 -16.10 10.12
CA TRP A 8 33.88 -16.92 10.24
C TRP A 8 32.83 -16.58 9.16
N HIS A 9 32.73 -15.33 8.76
CA HIS A 9 31.85 -14.90 7.67
C HIS A 9 32.33 -15.42 6.32
N ASN A 10 33.65 -15.34 6.05
CA ASN A 10 34.26 -15.97 4.86
C ASN A 10 34.13 -17.49 4.82
N PHE A 11 34.11 -18.13 5.99
CA PHE A 11 33.90 -19.58 6.10
C PHE A 11 32.47 -20.03 5.72
N LYS A 12 31.47 -19.19 5.98
CA LYS A 12 30.07 -19.46 5.69
C LYS A 12 29.73 -19.32 4.20
N GLU A 13 30.36 -18.40 3.50
CA GLU A 13 30.23 -18.22 2.04
C GLU A 13 30.97 -19.31 1.23
N ASN A 14 31.99 -19.96 1.81
CA ASN A 14 32.77 -20.98 1.16
C ASN A 14 32.26 -22.42 1.33
N LYS A 15 31.03 -22.64 1.82
CA LYS A 15 30.49 -24.01 2.00
C LYS A 15 30.51 -24.84 0.71
N LEU A 16 30.24 -24.22 -0.42
CA LEU A 16 30.26 -24.92 -1.71
C LEU A 16 31.69 -25.32 -2.11
N ASN A 17 32.66 -24.45 -1.88
CA ASN A 17 34.06 -24.72 -2.16
C ASN A 17 34.64 -25.78 -1.23
N LEU A 18 34.20 -25.80 0.04
CA LEU A 18 34.58 -26.85 1.00
C LEU A 18 33.98 -28.22 0.63
N ILE A 19 32.74 -28.26 0.17
CA ILE A 19 32.07 -29.48 -0.29
C ILE A 19 32.77 -30.00 -1.54
N LEU A 20 33.11 -29.14 -2.50
CA LEU A 20 33.84 -29.50 -3.71
C LEU A 20 35.25 -30.02 -3.39
N ALA A 21 35.99 -29.39 -2.46
CA ALA A 21 37.30 -29.85 -2.01
C ALA A 21 37.20 -31.21 -1.30
N PHE A 22 36.20 -31.42 -0.46
CA PHE A 22 35.96 -32.70 0.21
C PHE A 22 35.62 -33.81 -0.79
N LEU A 23 34.79 -33.50 -1.80
CA LEU A 23 34.45 -34.47 -2.87
C LEU A 23 35.68 -34.85 -3.69
N LEU A 24 36.55 -33.90 -4.00
CA LEU A 24 37.78 -34.16 -4.75
C LEU A 24 38.75 -35.01 -3.93
N ILE A 25 38.94 -34.71 -2.65
CA ILE A 25 39.77 -35.56 -1.74
C ILE A 25 39.18 -36.95 -1.62
N LEU A 26 37.86 -37.08 -1.57
CA LEU A 26 37.17 -38.39 -1.51
C LEU A 26 37.36 -39.18 -2.78
N ILE A 27 37.30 -38.56 -3.97
CA ILE A 27 37.53 -39.19 -5.27
C ILE A 27 38.98 -39.66 -5.36
N VAL A 28 39.96 -38.84 -4.94
CA VAL A 28 41.39 -39.22 -4.91
C VAL A 28 41.64 -40.37 -3.95
N LEU A 29 41.01 -40.34 -2.77
CA LEU A 29 41.10 -41.44 -1.79
C LEU A 29 40.49 -42.75 -2.29
N LEU A 30 39.32 -42.66 -2.91
CA LEU A 30 38.66 -43.83 -3.54
C LEU A 30 39.47 -44.38 -4.72
N SER A 31 40.04 -43.51 -5.53
CA SER A 31 40.95 -43.88 -6.62
C SER A 31 42.20 -44.62 -6.08
N PHE A 32 42.80 -44.06 -5.02
CA PHE A 32 43.95 -44.67 -4.35
C PHE A 32 43.64 -46.05 -3.74
N VAL A 33 42.45 -46.21 -3.12
CA VAL A 33 41.99 -47.49 -2.59
C VAL A 33 41.67 -48.51 -3.73
N TYR A 34 41.09 -48.03 -4.82
CA TYR A 34 40.74 -48.87 -5.99
C TYR A 34 41.98 -49.39 -6.69
N PHE A 35 43.02 -48.55 -6.87
CA PHE A 35 44.30 -48.99 -7.49
C PHE A 35 45.18 -49.79 -6.53
N ARG A 36 44.99 -49.72 -5.23
CA ARG A 36 45.60 -50.59 -4.21
C ARG A 36 44.71 -51.76 -3.83
N ALA A 37 44.03 -52.35 -4.80
CA ALA A 37 43.29 -53.57 -4.51
C ALA A 37 44.26 -54.61 -3.93
N PRO A 38 44.01 -55.17 -2.73
CA PRO A 38 44.94 -56.09 -2.10
C PRO A 38 45.13 -57.27 -3.04
N SER A 39 46.37 -57.54 -3.38
CA SER A 39 46.74 -58.75 -4.07
C SER A 39 46.19 -59.92 -3.26
N SER A 40 45.24 -60.68 -3.82
CA SER A 40 44.64 -61.81 -3.12
C SER A 40 45.65 -62.97 -3.13
N TYR A 41 45.78 -63.60 -1.95
CA TYR A 41 46.58 -64.83 -1.91
C TYR A 41 45.83 -65.91 -2.67
N ILE A 42 46.59 -66.66 -3.51
CA ILE A 42 46.09 -67.83 -4.18
C ILE A 42 46.72 -69.10 -3.60
N SER A 43 46.00 -70.19 -3.70
CA SER A 43 46.51 -71.51 -3.26
C SER A 43 47.60 -72.04 -4.18
N PHE A 44 48.41 -72.97 -3.69
CA PHE A 44 49.42 -73.60 -4.50
C PHE A 44 48.81 -74.31 -5.72
N ASP A 45 47.69 -74.95 -5.59
CA ASP A 45 46.98 -75.63 -6.68
C ASP A 45 46.50 -74.68 -7.77
N GLU A 46 45.98 -73.51 -7.37
CA GLU A 46 45.57 -72.46 -8.31
C GLU A 46 46.78 -71.88 -9.03
N TYR A 47 47.88 -71.63 -8.32
CA TYR A 47 49.12 -71.19 -8.90
C TYR A 47 49.69 -72.26 -9.94
N GLN A 48 49.72 -73.55 -9.61
CA GLN A 48 50.14 -74.63 -10.47
C GLN A 48 49.25 -74.72 -11.75
N ASN A 49 47.94 -74.48 -11.59
CA ASN A 49 47.03 -74.41 -12.74
C ASN A 49 47.35 -73.22 -13.66
N LEU A 50 47.63 -72.03 -13.08
CA LEU A 50 48.02 -70.87 -13.86
C LEU A 50 49.35 -71.05 -14.57
N LEU A 51 50.32 -71.74 -13.95
CA LEU A 51 51.62 -71.99 -14.45
C LEU A 51 51.57 -73.01 -15.59
N THR A 52 50.87 -74.12 -15.39
CA THR A 52 50.74 -75.23 -16.34
C THR A 52 50.02 -74.79 -17.63
N ASN A 53 49.02 -73.95 -17.49
CA ASN A 53 48.27 -73.40 -18.60
C ASN A 53 48.92 -72.18 -19.26
N LYS A 54 50.11 -71.74 -18.77
CA LYS A 54 50.86 -70.57 -19.27
C LYS A 54 50.04 -69.30 -19.27
N LEU A 55 49.22 -69.13 -18.22
CA LEU A 55 48.29 -67.94 -18.05
C LEU A 55 48.92 -66.78 -17.25
N ILE A 56 50.13 -66.96 -16.71
CA ILE A 56 50.86 -65.93 -15.99
C ILE A 56 51.50 -64.99 -17.00
N GLU A 57 51.03 -63.71 -16.94
CA GLU A 57 51.45 -62.62 -17.85
C GLU A 57 52.84 -62.10 -17.45
N ASP A 58 53.01 -61.87 -16.14
CA ASP A 58 54.23 -61.31 -15.58
C ASP A 58 54.41 -61.76 -14.11
N ALA A 59 55.63 -61.73 -13.59
CA ALA A 59 55.87 -62.02 -12.20
C ALA A 59 57.05 -61.21 -11.64
N TYR A 60 56.93 -60.81 -10.35
CA TYR A 60 58.06 -60.22 -9.64
C TYR A 60 58.18 -60.77 -8.21
N ILE A 61 59.38 -60.70 -7.66
CA ILE A 61 59.65 -61.19 -6.31
C ILE A 61 59.95 -60.04 -5.40
N GLU A 62 59.24 -59.97 -4.25
CA GLU A 62 59.47 -59.01 -3.24
C GLU A 62 59.51 -59.66 -1.84
N GLY A 63 60.70 -59.78 -1.28
CA GLY A 63 60.93 -60.48 -0.02
C GLY A 63 60.56 -61.97 -0.08
N ASP A 64 59.68 -62.46 0.78
CA ASP A 64 59.20 -63.85 0.85
C ASP A 64 57.94 -64.10 0.02
N LYS A 65 57.58 -63.16 -0.86
CA LYS A 65 56.36 -63.22 -1.68
C LYS A 65 56.71 -63.12 -3.15
N VAL A 66 55.99 -63.93 -3.94
CA VAL A 66 56.03 -63.86 -5.38
C VAL A 66 54.66 -63.33 -5.86
N TYR A 67 54.73 -62.30 -6.61
CA TYR A 67 53.54 -61.67 -7.21
C TYR A 67 53.45 -62.16 -8.67
N VAL A 68 52.33 -62.75 -9.01
CA VAL A 68 52.04 -63.26 -10.36
C VAL A 68 50.87 -62.47 -10.94
N LYS A 69 51.02 -61.98 -12.17
CA LYS A 69 49.98 -61.20 -12.85
C LYS A 69 49.16 -62.10 -13.73
N TYR A 70 47.85 -62.14 -13.53
CA TYR A 70 46.87 -62.84 -14.33
C TYR A 70 45.60 -62.02 -14.52
N GLY A 71 45.14 -61.87 -15.77
CA GLY A 71 43.94 -61.11 -16.08
C GLY A 71 43.99 -59.66 -15.60
N GLY A 72 45.17 -59.04 -15.63
CA GLY A 72 45.39 -57.63 -15.18
C GLY A 72 45.43 -57.46 -13.66
N ARG A 73 45.39 -58.52 -12.85
CA ARG A 73 45.45 -58.46 -11.38
C ARG A 73 46.67 -59.19 -10.86
N PHE A 74 47.22 -58.72 -9.72
CA PHE A 74 48.36 -59.40 -9.09
C PHE A 74 47.83 -60.34 -7.98
N TYR A 75 48.35 -61.54 -7.99
CA TYR A 75 48.09 -62.54 -6.95
C TYR A 75 49.40 -62.85 -6.22
N VAL A 76 49.29 -63.18 -4.95
CA VAL A 76 50.46 -63.40 -4.09
C VAL A 76 50.56 -64.89 -3.77
N VAL A 77 51.75 -65.43 -3.92
CA VAL A 77 52.13 -66.81 -3.52
C VAL A 77 53.37 -66.70 -2.63
N LEU A 78 53.48 -67.55 -1.62
CA LEU A 78 54.66 -67.62 -0.76
C LEU A 78 55.84 -68.24 -1.56
N LYS A 79 57.01 -67.64 -1.47
CA LYS A 79 58.21 -68.04 -2.20
C LYS A 79 58.64 -69.47 -1.91
N ASP A 80 58.49 -69.86 -0.60
CA ASP A 80 58.89 -71.25 -0.17
C ASP A 80 57.91 -72.31 -0.64
N SER A 81 56.77 -71.93 -1.19
CA SER A 81 55.76 -72.87 -1.65
C SER A 81 55.88 -73.21 -3.18
N ILE A 82 56.81 -72.60 -3.92
CA ILE A 82 56.86 -72.69 -5.36
C ILE A 82 58.29 -73.03 -5.88
N ASP A 83 58.37 -73.77 -6.96
CA ASP A 83 59.62 -74.00 -7.66
C ASP A 83 59.98 -72.79 -8.56
N LEU A 84 60.85 -71.91 -8.01
CA LEU A 84 61.30 -70.69 -8.71
C LEU A 84 61.95 -70.99 -10.08
N PRO A 85 62.81 -72.02 -10.29
CA PRO A 85 63.32 -72.38 -11.55
C PRO A 85 62.25 -72.70 -12.63
N GLU A 86 61.14 -73.25 -12.25
CA GLU A 86 60.03 -73.54 -13.16
C GLU A 86 59.25 -72.24 -13.53
N LEU A 87 59.02 -71.34 -12.58
CA LEU A 87 58.42 -70.02 -12.84
C LEU A 87 59.31 -69.20 -13.79
N PHE A 88 60.63 -69.24 -13.61
CA PHE A 88 61.58 -68.49 -14.44
C PHE A 88 61.66 -69.05 -15.90
N ARG A 89 61.27 -70.30 -16.11
CA ARG A 89 61.15 -70.87 -17.47
C ARG A 89 59.82 -70.53 -18.13
N ALA A 90 58.80 -70.31 -17.34
CA ALA A 90 57.44 -70.08 -17.84
C ALA A 90 57.11 -68.63 -18.08
N THR A 91 57.72 -67.70 -17.32
CA THR A 91 57.31 -66.27 -17.32
C THR A 91 58.51 -65.35 -17.19
N LYS A 92 58.39 -64.13 -17.76
CA LYS A 92 59.37 -63.04 -17.67
C LYS A 92 59.29 -62.39 -16.34
N ILE A 93 60.41 -62.24 -15.61
CA ILE A 93 60.41 -61.50 -14.33
C ILE A 93 60.72 -60.06 -14.62
N SER A 94 59.81 -59.21 -14.31
CA SER A 94 59.97 -57.76 -14.35
C SER A 94 60.23 -57.19 -12.97
N LYS A 95 60.97 -56.07 -12.91
CA LYS A 95 60.95 -55.22 -11.70
C LYS A 95 59.70 -54.44 -11.70
N PRO A 96 59.12 -54.08 -10.49
CA PRO A 96 58.00 -53.19 -10.42
C PRO A 96 58.36 -51.92 -11.16
N ASP A 97 57.47 -51.43 -12.02
CA ASP A 97 57.69 -50.26 -12.86
C ASP A 97 57.62 -49.00 -11.93
N GLU A 98 58.75 -48.32 -11.72
CA GLU A 98 58.81 -47.04 -10.99
C GLU A 98 58.01 -45.96 -11.69
N HIS A 99 57.55 -46.15 -12.92
CA HIS A 99 56.77 -45.21 -13.70
C HIS A 99 55.32 -45.10 -13.23
N GLU A 100 54.68 -46.16 -12.69
CA GLU A 100 53.30 -46.11 -12.19
C GLU A 100 53.13 -45.10 -11.05
N ILE A 101 54.12 -44.92 -10.19
CA ILE A 101 54.11 -43.96 -9.10
C ILE A 101 54.21 -42.54 -9.65
N LEU A 102 55.00 -42.34 -10.71
CA LEU A 102 55.20 -41.00 -11.32
C LEU A 102 53.93 -40.53 -12.05
N GLU A 103 53.21 -41.45 -12.73
CA GLU A 103 51.93 -41.16 -13.39
C GLU A 103 50.85 -40.79 -12.38
N LEU A 104 50.77 -41.49 -11.25
CA LEU A 104 49.85 -41.16 -10.14
C LEU A 104 50.12 -39.75 -9.57
N PHE A 105 51.38 -39.39 -9.39
CA PHE A 105 51.76 -38.04 -8.97
C PHE A 105 51.40 -36.97 -10.01
N ALA A 106 51.59 -37.25 -11.30
CA ALA A 106 51.26 -36.32 -12.38
C ALA A 106 49.73 -36.07 -12.46
N VAL A 107 48.89 -37.09 -12.32
CA VAL A 107 47.44 -36.99 -12.28
C VAL A 107 46.99 -36.21 -11.02
N PHE A 108 47.60 -36.47 -9.85
CA PHE A 108 47.30 -35.76 -8.61
C PHE A 108 47.63 -34.26 -8.71
N PHE A 109 48.83 -33.91 -9.15
CA PHE A 109 49.24 -32.53 -9.32
C PHE A 109 48.43 -31.81 -10.41
N GLY A 110 48.10 -32.48 -11.51
CA GLY A 110 47.26 -31.95 -12.58
C GLY A 110 45.85 -31.64 -12.09
N SER A 111 45.24 -32.56 -11.34
CA SER A 111 43.89 -32.35 -10.76
C SER A 111 43.88 -31.22 -9.71
N MET A 112 44.91 -31.13 -8.88
CA MET A 112 45.08 -30.07 -7.89
C MET A 112 45.26 -28.68 -8.53
N MET A 113 46.01 -28.60 -9.63
CA MET A 113 46.21 -27.37 -10.38
C MET A 113 44.94 -26.89 -11.08
N LEU A 114 44.18 -27.83 -11.63
CA LEU A 114 42.88 -27.54 -12.25
C LEU A 114 41.85 -27.06 -11.22
N PHE A 115 41.80 -27.70 -10.05
CA PHE A 115 40.97 -27.29 -8.94
C PHE A 115 41.31 -25.86 -8.47
N TYR A 116 42.59 -25.57 -8.26
CA TYR A 116 43.05 -24.24 -7.86
C TYR A 116 42.69 -23.18 -8.91
N GLY A 117 42.82 -23.50 -10.19
CA GLY A 117 42.39 -22.64 -11.29
C GLY A 117 40.91 -22.33 -11.29
N VAL A 118 40.07 -23.34 -11.05
CA VAL A 118 38.59 -23.15 -10.96
C VAL A 118 38.22 -22.30 -9.75
N VAL A 119 38.79 -22.58 -8.58
CA VAL A 119 38.54 -21.79 -7.36
C VAL A 119 39.01 -20.35 -7.52
N PHE A 120 40.16 -20.12 -8.11
CA PHE A 120 40.68 -18.80 -8.42
C PHE A 120 39.76 -18.03 -9.36
N PHE A 121 39.25 -18.67 -10.41
CA PHE A 121 38.34 -18.06 -11.37
C PHE A 121 36.98 -17.70 -10.76
N ILE A 122 36.44 -18.60 -9.92
CA ILE A 122 35.17 -18.33 -9.19
C ILE A 122 35.35 -17.15 -8.22
N ASN A 123 36.42 -17.15 -7.43
CA ASN A 123 36.69 -16.07 -6.47
C ASN A 123 36.91 -14.73 -7.18
N ARG A 124 37.59 -14.73 -8.33
CA ARG A 124 37.78 -13.51 -9.12
C ARG A 124 36.45 -12.97 -9.65
N ARG A 125 35.57 -13.83 -10.23
CA ARG A 125 34.24 -13.41 -10.69
C ARG A 125 33.34 -12.93 -9.56
N THR A 126 33.40 -13.56 -8.40
CA THR A 126 32.63 -13.16 -7.22
C THR A 126 33.06 -11.80 -6.71
N LYS A 127 34.38 -11.55 -6.70
CA LYS A 127 34.95 -10.26 -6.31
C LYS A 127 34.57 -9.15 -7.29
N GLU A 128 34.64 -9.39 -8.59
CA GLU A 128 34.21 -8.42 -9.62
C GLU A 128 32.73 -8.08 -9.50
N ARG A 129 31.84 -9.06 -9.25
CA ARG A 129 30.41 -8.82 -8.99
C ARG A 129 30.15 -8.03 -7.70
N MET A 130 30.89 -8.31 -6.64
CA MET A 130 30.80 -7.56 -5.38
C MET A 130 31.28 -6.12 -5.54
N ASP A 131 32.36 -5.90 -6.29
CA ASP A 131 32.87 -4.56 -6.57
C ASP A 131 31.92 -3.75 -7.45
N GLU A 132 31.26 -4.38 -8.45
CA GLU A 132 30.19 -3.75 -9.22
C GLU A 132 28.94 -3.44 -8.37
N PHE A 133 28.53 -4.37 -7.52
CA PHE A 133 27.43 -4.17 -6.60
C PHE A 133 27.71 -3.02 -5.63
N ASN A 134 28.91 -2.99 -5.05
CA ASN A 134 29.34 -1.91 -4.16
C ASN A 134 29.44 -0.57 -4.90
N LYS A 135 29.93 -0.55 -6.14
CA LYS A 135 29.96 0.67 -6.97
C LYS A 135 28.56 1.18 -7.27
N ARG A 136 27.60 0.30 -7.62
CA ARG A 136 26.19 0.67 -7.81
C ARG A 136 25.56 1.18 -6.52
N GLN A 137 25.82 0.55 -5.38
CA GLN A 137 25.37 1.02 -4.06
C GLN A 137 25.94 2.42 -3.73
N ILE A 138 27.23 2.64 -3.95
CA ILE A 138 27.87 3.93 -3.72
C ILE A 138 27.32 5.00 -4.69
N GLN A 139 27.03 4.62 -5.93
CA GLN A 139 26.45 5.52 -6.93
C GLN A 139 24.99 5.87 -6.57
N LEU A 140 24.20 4.89 -6.13
CA LEU A 140 22.85 5.11 -5.61
C LEU A 140 22.85 6.00 -4.36
N ILE A 141 23.81 5.80 -3.45
CA ILE A 141 23.99 6.63 -2.26
C ILE A 141 24.44 8.05 -2.64
N LYS A 142 25.32 8.21 -3.63
CA LYS A 142 25.72 9.53 -4.13
C LYS A 142 24.58 10.26 -4.83
N THR A 143 23.79 9.58 -5.66
CA THR A 143 22.61 10.14 -6.33
C THR A 143 21.51 10.46 -5.31
N ALA A 144 21.31 9.60 -4.31
CA ALA A 144 20.42 9.87 -3.19
C ALA A 144 20.91 11.06 -2.34
N ASN A 145 22.21 11.23 -2.14
CA ASN A 145 22.77 12.37 -1.41
C ASN A 145 22.69 13.69 -2.21
N GLN A 146 22.86 13.67 -3.52
CA GLN A 146 22.63 14.84 -4.37
C GLN A 146 21.15 15.24 -4.44
N ASN A 147 20.24 14.28 -4.41
CA ASN A 147 18.81 14.55 -4.25
C ASN A 147 18.47 15.03 -2.81
N ARG A 148 19.30 14.75 -1.81
CA ARG A 148 19.09 15.13 -0.39
C ARG A 148 19.25 16.61 -0.13
N GLU A 149 20.18 17.31 -0.77
CA GLU A 149 20.33 18.76 -0.64
C GLU A 149 19.12 19.54 -1.16
N ASN A 150 18.28 18.90 -2.01
CA ASN A 150 17.03 19.46 -2.51
C ASN A 150 15.78 19.07 -1.68
N PHE A 151 15.88 18.11 -0.74
CA PHE A 151 14.70 17.49 -0.11
C PHE A 151 14.16 18.27 1.10
N ILE A 152 14.97 19.07 1.76
CA ILE A 152 14.60 19.81 2.98
C ILE A 152 14.93 21.29 2.78
N LYS A 153 14.25 21.94 1.83
CA LYS A 153 14.40 23.41 1.69
C LYS A 153 13.23 24.10 2.39
N PRO A 154 13.53 25.10 3.22
CA PRO A 154 12.48 25.95 3.75
C PRO A 154 11.79 26.69 2.60
N THR A 155 10.48 26.71 2.63
CA THR A 155 9.67 27.53 1.73
C THR A 155 9.02 28.64 2.52
N ILE A 156 9.04 29.85 1.99
CA ILE A 156 8.24 30.95 2.56
C ILE A 156 6.87 30.87 1.87
N SER A 157 5.82 30.63 2.66
CA SER A 157 4.47 30.56 2.13
C SER A 157 3.95 31.95 1.80
N SER A 158 3.43 32.13 0.59
CA SER A 158 2.69 33.35 0.20
C SER A 158 1.21 33.27 0.55
N VAL A 159 0.71 32.10 0.93
CA VAL A 159 -0.70 31.86 1.27
C VAL A 159 -1.02 32.48 2.61
N LYS A 160 -2.12 33.23 2.67
CA LYS A 160 -2.63 33.90 3.88
C LYS A 160 -3.97 33.30 4.30
N PHE A 161 -4.43 33.61 5.50
CA PHE A 161 -5.77 33.22 5.94
C PHE A 161 -6.90 33.78 5.06
N SER A 162 -6.65 34.91 4.39
CA SER A 162 -7.58 35.49 3.39
C SER A 162 -7.76 34.63 2.15
N ASP A 163 -6.82 33.74 1.85
CA ASP A 163 -6.84 32.86 0.69
C ASP A 163 -7.50 31.51 0.99
N VAL A 164 -7.90 31.30 2.24
CA VAL A 164 -8.53 30.07 2.72
C VAL A 164 -9.90 30.39 3.26
N ALA A 165 -10.93 29.89 2.60
CA ALA A 165 -12.31 30.06 3.05
C ALA A 165 -12.80 28.80 3.80
N GLY A 166 -13.83 28.98 4.65
CA GLY A 166 -14.48 27.88 5.32
C GLY A 166 -13.69 27.28 6.47
N ILE A 167 -12.98 28.11 7.21
CA ILE A 167 -12.12 27.66 8.31
C ILE A 167 -12.23 28.57 9.54
N ASP A 168 -13.35 29.25 9.74
CA ASP A 168 -13.45 30.29 10.78
C ASP A 168 -13.18 29.75 12.19
N GLU A 169 -13.69 28.57 12.54
CA GLU A 169 -13.42 27.92 13.82
C GLU A 169 -11.94 27.49 13.92
N VAL A 170 -11.43 26.84 12.92
CA VAL A 170 -10.03 26.40 12.84
C VAL A 170 -9.08 27.60 12.85
N LYS A 171 -9.45 28.69 12.18
CA LYS A 171 -8.68 29.93 12.12
C LYS A 171 -8.54 30.57 13.51
N SER A 172 -9.58 30.56 14.32
CA SER A 172 -9.50 31.13 15.68
C SER A 172 -8.49 30.38 16.53
N GLU A 173 -8.49 29.05 16.49
CA GLU A 173 -7.52 28.22 17.21
C GLU A 173 -6.08 28.41 16.72
N LEU A 174 -5.90 28.48 15.38
CA LEU A 174 -4.58 28.63 14.78
C LEU A 174 -4.03 30.06 14.85
N SER A 175 -4.90 31.08 15.08
CA SER A 175 -4.47 32.47 15.28
C SER A 175 -3.60 32.65 16.52
N GLU A 176 -3.85 31.88 17.58
CA GLU A 176 -3.00 31.87 18.78
C GLU A 176 -1.57 31.41 18.45
N ILE A 177 -1.46 30.43 17.58
CA ILE A 177 -0.17 29.89 17.12
C ILE A 177 0.59 30.92 16.28
N VAL A 178 -0.13 31.61 15.38
CA VAL A 178 0.43 32.67 14.56
C VAL A 178 0.94 33.82 15.45
N ASP A 179 0.17 34.21 16.47
CA ASP A 179 0.57 35.27 17.39
C ASP A 179 1.82 34.88 18.20
N PHE A 180 1.87 33.63 18.68
CA PHE A 180 3.07 33.12 19.35
C PHE A 180 4.31 33.17 18.47
N LEU A 181 4.19 32.69 17.21
CA LEU A 181 5.32 32.66 16.28
C LEU A 181 5.81 34.08 15.94
N LYS A 182 4.89 35.08 15.95
CA LYS A 182 5.23 36.48 15.76
C LYS A 182 5.84 37.12 17.00
N ASN A 183 5.32 36.79 18.18
CA ASN A 183 5.60 37.50 19.44
C ASN A 183 6.04 36.53 20.58
N PRO A 184 7.03 35.68 20.42
CA PRO A 184 7.36 34.64 21.40
C PRO A 184 7.77 35.16 22.77
N GLU A 185 8.35 36.36 22.83
CA GLU A 185 8.79 37.00 24.07
C GLU A 185 7.65 37.33 25.05
N ILE A 186 6.46 37.65 24.52
CA ILE A 186 5.29 37.96 25.36
C ILE A 186 4.88 36.70 26.12
N TYR A 187 4.75 35.59 25.41
CA TYR A 187 4.32 34.30 25.98
C TYR A 187 5.33 33.75 27.00
N ARG A 188 6.61 33.94 26.76
CA ARG A 188 7.69 33.55 27.69
C ARG A 188 7.59 34.34 29.01
N LYS A 189 7.31 35.65 28.96
CA LYS A 189 7.17 36.48 30.16
C LYS A 189 6.03 36.04 31.05
N PHE A 190 4.94 35.51 30.47
CA PHE A 190 3.79 34.98 31.20
C PHE A 190 3.95 33.53 31.61
N GLY A 191 5.05 32.85 31.26
CA GLY A 191 5.26 31.44 31.56
C GLY A 191 4.30 30.49 30.86
N VAL A 192 3.67 30.95 29.75
CA VAL A 192 2.72 30.13 28.97
C VAL A 192 3.45 29.05 28.22
N LYS A 193 3.04 27.81 28.43
CA LYS A 193 3.52 26.66 27.64
C LYS A 193 2.60 26.47 26.43
N LEU A 194 3.19 26.52 25.24
CA LEU A 194 2.45 26.33 24.01
C LEU A 194 2.50 24.86 23.54
N PRO A 195 1.53 24.46 22.75
CA PRO A 195 1.54 23.12 22.18
C PRO A 195 2.76 22.97 21.27
N LYS A 196 3.52 21.90 21.45
CA LYS A 196 4.65 21.55 20.58
C LYS A 196 4.16 21.05 19.22
N GLY A 197 3.02 20.38 19.21
CA GLY A 197 2.44 19.79 18.03
C GLY A 197 0.93 19.96 17.91
N ILE A 198 0.48 20.15 16.69
CA ILE A 198 -0.92 20.25 16.31
C ILE A 198 -1.24 19.13 15.36
N LEU A 199 -2.25 18.32 15.65
CA LEU A 199 -2.73 17.28 14.73
C LEU A 199 -4.00 17.76 14.03
N MET A 200 -3.93 17.95 12.71
CA MET A 200 -5.10 18.23 11.88
C MET A 200 -5.71 16.93 11.38
N ALA A 201 -6.93 16.63 11.77
CA ALA A 201 -7.68 15.47 11.32
C ALA A 201 -8.85 15.88 10.44
N GLY A 202 -9.15 15.14 9.38
CA GLY A 202 -10.30 15.40 8.52
C GLY A 202 -10.25 14.67 7.20
N ALA A 203 -11.35 14.71 6.46
CA ALA A 203 -11.47 14.05 5.17
C ALA A 203 -10.42 14.52 4.15
N PRO A 204 -10.10 13.72 3.13
CA PRO A 204 -9.22 14.16 2.06
C PRO A 204 -9.83 15.35 1.30
N GLY A 205 -8.97 16.33 0.95
CA GLY A 205 -9.38 17.49 0.17
C GLY A 205 -10.06 18.62 0.95
N VAL A 206 -10.16 18.56 2.28
CA VAL A 206 -10.74 19.65 3.10
C VAL A 206 -9.79 20.84 3.28
N GLY A 207 -8.53 20.75 2.82
CA GLY A 207 -7.61 21.87 2.82
C GLY A 207 -6.55 21.86 3.92
N LYS A 208 -6.33 20.75 4.65
CA LYS A 208 -5.35 20.67 5.75
C LYS A 208 -3.97 21.24 5.38
N THR A 209 -3.41 20.84 4.26
CA THR A 209 -2.11 21.35 3.77
C THR A 209 -2.15 22.84 3.43
N LEU A 210 -3.28 23.33 2.90
CA LEU A 210 -3.47 24.75 2.58
C LEU A 210 -3.55 25.60 3.85
N ILE A 211 -4.27 25.11 4.86
CA ILE A 211 -4.38 25.74 6.18
C ILE A 211 -2.99 25.86 6.83
N ALA A 212 -2.21 24.78 6.84
CA ALA A 212 -0.85 24.80 7.41
C ALA A 212 0.06 25.82 6.68
N LYS A 213 -0.05 25.92 5.35
CA LYS A 213 0.64 26.94 4.57
C LYS A 213 0.17 28.35 4.91
N ALA A 214 -1.12 28.54 5.17
CA ALA A 214 -1.67 29.83 5.56
C ALA A 214 -1.17 30.26 6.94
N VAL A 215 -1.08 29.34 7.91
CA VAL A 215 -0.48 29.61 9.22
C VAL A 215 0.96 30.11 9.07
N ALA A 216 1.77 29.39 8.29
CA ALA A 216 3.17 29.78 8.07
C ALA A 216 3.29 31.13 7.34
N GLY A 217 2.47 31.35 6.31
CA GLY A 217 2.44 32.60 5.57
C GLY A 217 1.94 33.78 6.41
N GLU A 218 0.94 33.55 7.27
CA GLU A 218 0.45 34.56 8.19
C GLU A 218 1.47 34.94 9.28
N ALA A 219 2.17 33.92 9.82
CA ALA A 219 3.25 34.11 10.78
C ALA A 219 4.55 34.66 10.14
N GLY A 220 4.73 34.49 8.83
CA GLY A 220 5.94 34.94 8.12
C GLY A 220 7.17 34.10 8.44
N VAL A 221 6.99 32.81 8.80
CA VAL A 221 8.06 31.91 9.22
C VAL A 221 8.36 30.84 8.14
N PRO A 222 9.56 30.27 8.12
CA PRO A 222 9.92 29.15 7.25
C PRO A 222 8.99 27.95 7.44
N PHE A 223 8.58 27.35 6.32
CA PHE A 223 7.68 26.21 6.25
C PHE A 223 8.43 25.01 5.65
N PHE A 224 8.53 23.94 6.42
CA PHE A 224 9.13 22.67 6.01
C PHE A 224 8.03 21.65 5.75
N TYR A 225 7.80 21.32 4.48
CA TYR A 225 6.83 20.31 4.07
C TYR A 225 7.47 18.95 3.93
N GLN A 226 6.86 17.94 4.54
CA GLN A 226 7.20 16.54 4.32
C GLN A 226 5.93 15.68 4.22
N ASN A 227 5.97 14.66 3.38
CA ASN A 227 4.96 13.61 3.38
C ASN A 227 5.43 12.48 4.29
N GLY A 228 4.57 11.98 5.18
CA GLY A 228 4.87 10.87 6.09
C GLY A 228 5.36 9.61 5.36
N ALA A 229 4.84 9.33 4.17
CA ALA A 229 5.32 8.22 3.35
C ALA A 229 6.79 8.36 2.94
N SER A 230 7.35 9.58 2.91
CA SER A 230 8.78 9.80 2.60
C SER A 230 9.73 9.30 3.68
N PHE A 231 9.22 9.03 4.87
CA PHE A 231 9.98 8.43 5.97
C PHE A 231 9.91 6.90 5.98
N ALA A 232 8.95 6.30 5.25
CA ALA A 232 8.82 4.86 5.09
C ALA A 232 9.83 4.37 4.03
N GLU A 233 10.94 3.80 4.48
CA GLU A 233 12.00 3.25 3.64
C GLU A 233 12.16 1.75 3.88
N ILE A 234 12.81 1.05 2.95
CA ILE A 234 13.04 -0.40 3.07
C ILE A 234 14.20 -0.71 4.04
N TYR A 235 15.12 0.26 4.22
CA TYR A 235 16.32 0.05 5.03
C TYR A 235 16.16 0.63 6.43
N VAL A 236 16.37 -0.21 7.43
CA VAL A 236 16.24 0.15 8.85
C VAL A 236 17.16 1.33 9.21
N GLY A 237 16.58 2.35 9.83
CA GLY A 237 17.27 3.54 10.33
C GLY A 237 17.41 4.70 9.33
N VAL A 238 17.03 4.53 8.05
CA VAL A 238 17.08 5.62 7.06
C VAL A 238 15.96 6.62 7.34
N GLY A 239 14.74 6.16 7.64
CA GLY A 239 13.61 7.00 8.02
C GLY A 239 13.92 7.82 9.29
N ALA A 240 14.45 7.17 10.32
CA ALA A 240 14.87 7.82 11.56
C ALA A 240 15.95 8.90 11.33
N LYS A 241 16.89 8.65 10.43
CA LYS A 241 17.90 9.65 10.05
C LYS A 241 17.26 10.86 9.38
N ARG A 242 16.30 10.66 8.46
CA ARG A 242 15.58 11.76 7.79
C ARG A 242 14.79 12.62 8.78
N VAL A 243 14.15 12.00 9.75
CA VAL A 243 13.46 12.72 10.83
C VAL A 243 14.46 13.61 11.57
N ARG A 244 15.61 13.08 12.02
CA ARG A 244 16.64 13.88 12.69
C ARG A 244 17.14 15.05 11.85
N GLU A 245 17.41 14.82 10.58
CA GLU A 245 17.88 15.86 9.65
C GLU A 245 16.84 16.98 9.49
N LEU A 246 15.55 16.63 9.31
CA LEU A 246 14.46 17.59 9.21
C LEU A 246 14.37 18.48 10.44
N PHE A 247 14.37 17.87 11.61
CA PHE A 247 14.25 18.60 12.89
C PHE A 247 15.49 19.46 13.16
N ALA A 248 16.68 18.99 12.85
CA ALA A 248 17.92 19.76 13.00
C ALA A 248 17.91 21.01 12.10
N ILE A 249 17.48 20.87 10.84
CA ILE A 249 17.38 22.00 9.91
C ILE A 249 16.29 22.98 10.36
N ALA A 250 15.12 22.49 10.77
CA ALA A 250 14.06 23.36 11.25
C ALA A 250 14.48 24.16 12.51
N LYS A 251 15.17 23.52 13.45
CA LYS A 251 15.75 24.20 14.64
C LYS A 251 16.73 25.31 14.26
N SER A 252 17.55 25.12 13.23
CA SER A 252 18.50 26.15 12.77
C SER A 252 17.83 27.34 12.08
N HIS A 253 16.55 27.22 11.72
CA HIS A 253 15.73 28.26 11.09
C HIS A 253 14.59 28.76 11.99
N ALA A 254 14.64 28.49 13.27
CA ALA A 254 13.60 28.93 14.20
C ALA A 254 13.49 30.47 14.28
N PRO A 255 12.25 31.03 14.36
CA PRO A 255 10.99 30.32 14.44
C PRO A 255 10.56 29.68 13.10
N ALA A 256 10.01 28.46 13.13
CA ALA A 256 9.67 27.70 11.92
C ALA A 256 8.49 26.75 12.15
N ILE A 257 7.86 26.31 11.04
CA ILE A 257 6.83 25.28 11.07
C ILE A 257 7.30 24.06 10.30
N ILE A 258 7.22 22.87 10.93
CA ILE A 258 7.34 21.58 10.29
C ILE A 258 5.92 21.06 10.02
N PHE A 259 5.60 20.78 8.77
CA PHE A 259 4.33 20.16 8.39
C PHE A 259 4.58 18.75 7.85
N ILE A 260 3.93 17.76 8.49
CA ILE A 260 4.00 16.35 8.08
C ILE A 260 2.62 15.93 7.61
N ASP A 261 2.48 15.81 6.28
CA ASP A 261 1.24 15.30 5.66
C ASP A 261 1.19 13.77 5.73
N GLU A 262 -0.01 13.21 5.83
CA GLU A 262 -0.21 11.77 5.95
C GLU A 262 0.64 11.13 7.07
N ILE A 263 0.63 11.75 8.25
CA ILE A 263 1.46 11.29 9.39
C ILE A 263 1.11 9.86 9.82
N ASP A 264 -0.07 9.36 9.49
CA ASP A 264 -0.49 7.96 9.68
C ASP A 264 0.38 6.98 8.89
N ALA A 265 1.09 7.41 7.85
CA ALA A 265 2.08 6.59 7.19
C ALA A 265 3.22 6.16 8.12
N VAL A 266 3.62 6.97 9.09
CA VAL A 266 4.66 6.68 10.09
C VAL A 266 4.04 6.34 11.44
N GLY A 267 3.01 7.06 11.84
CA GLY A 267 2.42 7.07 13.17
C GLY A 267 1.26 6.07 13.38
N LYS A 268 1.11 5.03 12.54
CA LYS A 268 0.03 4.05 12.70
C LYS A 268 0.25 3.18 13.94
N ALA A 269 -0.82 2.93 14.70
CA ALA A 269 -0.82 2.00 15.84
C ALA A 269 -0.29 0.61 15.47
N ARG A 270 0.32 -0.07 16.46
CA ARG A 270 0.96 -1.38 16.32
C ARG A 270 -0.05 -2.42 15.83
N GLY A 271 0.24 -3.08 14.72
CA GLY A 271 -0.52 -4.18 14.17
C GLY A 271 0.37 -5.41 13.96
N ASP A 272 -0.21 -6.56 13.64
CA ASP A 272 0.43 -7.89 13.58
C ASP A 272 1.60 -8.09 12.59
N GLY A 273 2.12 -7.05 11.96
CA GLY A 273 3.28 -7.11 11.07
C GLY A 273 4.49 -6.40 11.68
N ARG A 274 5.56 -7.13 11.99
CA ARG A 274 6.86 -6.56 12.38
C ARG A 274 7.40 -5.68 11.26
N ASN A 275 7.36 -4.38 11.46
CA ASN A 275 7.99 -3.40 10.58
C ASN A 275 8.98 -2.59 11.42
N ASP A 276 10.11 -3.22 11.74
CA ASP A 276 11.16 -2.70 12.64
C ASP A 276 11.65 -1.30 12.21
N GLU A 277 11.61 -1.01 10.91
CA GLU A 277 11.99 0.31 10.38
C GLU A 277 10.99 1.39 10.74
N ARG A 278 9.69 1.10 10.57
CA ARG A 278 8.63 2.05 10.88
C ARG A 278 8.60 2.38 12.38
N GLU A 279 8.78 1.36 13.22
CA GLU A 279 8.87 1.54 14.66
C GLU A 279 10.10 2.36 15.06
N ALA A 280 11.26 2.13 14.43
CA ALA A 280 12.45 2.94 14.62
C ALA A 280 12.22 4.41 14.21
N THR A 281 11.53 4.64 13.11
CA THR A 281 11.20 5.98 12.61
C THR A 281 10.19 6.70 13.53
N LEU A 282 9.14 6.00 13.99
CA LEU A 282 8.18 6.52 14.96
C LEU A 282 8.87 6.89 16.27
N ASN A 283 9.71 6.02 16.81
CA ASN A 283 10.44 6.28 18.06
C ASN A 283 11.39 7.47 17.91
N GLU A 284 12.01 7.64 16.75
CA GLU A 284 12.84 8.82 16.50
C GLU A 284 11.98 10.08 16.42
N LEU A 285 10.81 10.04 15.75
CA LEU A 285 9.88 11.16 15.70
C LEU A 285 9.44 11.58 17.11
N LEU A 286 9.05 10.62 17.94
CA LEU A 286 8.71 10.84 19.35
C LEU A 286 9.87 11.48 20.11
N THR A 287 11.08 10.98 19.94
CA THR A 287 12.30 11.50 20.58
C THR A 287 12.58 12.93 20.16
N GLN A 288 12.42 13.26 18.88
CA GLN A 288 12.65 14.62 18.39
C GLN A 288 11.58 15.60 18.91
N ILE A 289 10.31 15.17 19.02
CA ILE A 289 9.23 15.99 19.59
C ILE A 289 9.45 16.21 21.10
N ASP A 290 9.81 15.17 21.83
CA ASP A 290 10.09 15.24 23.27
C ASP A 290 11.32 16.12 23.55
N GLY A 291 12.33 16.06 22.67
CA GLY A 291 13.57 16.87 22.74
C GLY A 291 13.42 18.33 22.33
N PHE A 292 12.21 18.83 22.09
CA PHE A 292 11.97 20.26 21.96
C PHE A 292 11.93 20.91 23.35
N GLU A 293 12.85 21.81 23.60
CA GLU A 293 12.74 22.76 24.70
C GLU A 293 11.63 23.78 24.37
N ASP A 294 10.91 24.23 25.37
CA ASP A 294 9.80 25.20 25.22
C ASP A 294 10.25 26.56 24.57
N SER A 295 11.56 26.73 24.38
CA SER A 295 12.20 27.93 23.83
C SER A 295 12.56 27.84 22.34
N THR A 296 12.41 26.71 21.68
CA THR A 296 12.94 26.55 20.31
C THR A 296 12.19 27.29 19.23
N GLY A 297 10.92 27.68 19.45
CA GLY A 297 10.11 28.39 18.45
C GLY A 297 9.75 27.56 17.21
N VAL A 298 9.93 26.24 17.24
CA VAL A 298 9.52 25.35 16.17
C VAL A 298 8.22 24.66 16.54
N ILE A 299 7.23 24.71 15.66
CA ILE A 299 5.93 24.07 15.84
C ILE A 299 5.77 22.98 14.78
N ILE A 300 5.26 21.82 15.21
CA ILE A 300 4.98 20.71 14.33
C ILE A 300 3.47 20.66 14.05
N ILE A 301 3.09 20.56 12.78
CA ILE A 301 1.72 20.34 12.35
C ILE A 301 1.66 19.02 11.62
N GLY A 302 1.00 18.02 12.21
CA GLY A 302 0.69 16.75 11.54
C GLY A 302 -0.67 16.79 10.87
N ALA A 303 -0.82 16.17 9.71
CA ALA A 303 -2.12 15.99 9.05
C ALA A 303 -2.40 14.51 8.80
N THR A 304 -3.65 14.10 9.08
CA THR A 304 -4.12 12.74 8.82
C THR A 304 -5.55 12.71 8.31
N ASN A 305 -5.87 11.71 7.52
CA ASN A 305 -7.24 11.40 7.12
C ASN A 305 -7.89 10.34 8.04
N LYS A 306 -7.10 9.71 8.94
CA LYS A 306 -7.51 8.57 9.76
C LYS A 306 -6.97 8.68 11.18
N ILE A 307 -7.64 9.51 11.99
CA ILE A 307 -7.20 9.76 13.36
C ILE A 307 -7.15 8.48 14.21
N ASP A 308 -8.11 7.57 13.99
CA ASP A 308 -8.21 6.29 14.72
C ASP A 308 -7.05 5.33 14.48
N MET A 309 -6.24 5.60 13.45
CA MET A 309 -5.06 4.80 13.13
C MET A 309 -3.77 5.34 13.75
N ILE A 310 -3.80 6.52 14.37
CA ILE A 310 -2.60 7.14 14.96
C ILE A 310 -2.25 6.46 16.28
N ASP A 311 -0.96 6.19 16.49
CA ASP A 311 -0.46 5.62 17.74
C ASP A 311 -0.69 6.59 18.90
N ASP A 312 -1.28 6.08 19.99
CA ASP A 312 -1.59 6.87 21.21
C ASP A 312 -0.36 7.58 21.77
N ALA A 313 0.84 7.07 21.55
CA ALA A 313 2.06 7.72 21.99
C ALA A 313 2.26 9.11 21.36
N LEU A 314 1.83 9.31 20.10
CA LEU A 314 1.86 10.63 19.46
C LEU A 314 0.84 11.60 20.05
N LEU A 315 -0.27 11.10 20.59
CA LEU A 315 -1.39 11.88 21.11
C LEU A 315 -1.23 12.25 22.59
N ARG A 316 -0.12 11.83 23.24
CA ARG A 316 0.15 12.16 24.64
C ARG A 316 0.51 13.64 24.82
N PRO A 317 0.16 14.24 25.98
CA PRO A 317 0.54 15.61 26.31
C PRO A 317 2.03 15.88 26.10
N GLY A 318 2.36 17.06 25.53
CA GLY A 318 3.73 17.44 25.20
C GLY A 318 4.19 17.00 23.81
N ARG A 319 3.31 16.36 23.02
CA ARG A 319 3.54 15.94 21.62
C ARG A 319 2.50 16.59 20.70
N PHE A 320 1.57 15.82 20.12
CA PHE A 320 0.41 16.38 19.42
C PHE A 320 -0.75 16.59 20.42
N ASP A 321 -0.57 17.54 21.28
CA ASP A 321 -1.49 17.84 22.39
C ASP A 321 -2.67 18.70 21.97
N ARG A 322 -2.61 19.38 20.82
CA ARG A 322 -3.75 20.08 20.24
C ARG A 322 -4.27 19.34 19.00
N ARG A 323 -5.57 19.06 18.97
CA ARG A 323 -6.23 18.35 17.87
C ARG A 323 -7.24 19.28 17.22
N VAL A 324 -7.10 19.50 15.93
CA VAL A 324 -7.95 20.37 15.13
C VAL A 324 -8.68 19.52 14.09
N PHE A 325 -9.99 19.48 14.19
CA PHE A 325 -10.83 18.75 13.25
C PHE A 325 -11.26 19.66 12.11
N VAL A 326 -10.91 19.28 10.87
CA VAL A 326 -11.29 20.01 9.67
C VAL A 326 -12.40 19.23 8.98
N GLY A 327 -13.63 19.67 9.15
CA GLY A 327 -14.83 19.07 8.58
C GLY A 327 -15.00 19.38 7.08
N LEU A 328 -16.06 18.82 6.50
CA LEU A 328 -16.53 19.27 5.20
C LEU A 328 -17.16 20.65 5.35
N PRO A 329 -17.03 21.54 4.34
CA PRO A 329 -17.53 22.88 4.44
C PRO A 329 -19.07 22.92 4.51
N ASN A 330 -19.61 23.71 5.43
CA ASN A 330 -21.03 24.00 5.56
C ASN A 330 -21.50 24.90 4.40
N PHE A 331 -22.79 25.23 4.35
CA PHE A 331 -23.37 26.02 3.27
C PHE A 331 -22.67 27.39 3.08
N LYS A 332 -22.47 28.15 4.16
CA LYS A 332 -21.83 29.48 4.10
C LYS A 332 -20.38 29.36 3.64
N GLU A 333 -19.68 28.41 4.16
CA GLU A 333 -18.27 28.12 3.81
C GLU A 333 -18.13 27.72 2.35
N ARG A 334 -19.05 26.91 1.81
CA ARG A 334 -19.03 26.58 0.37
C ARG A 334 -19.22 27.82 -0.51
N VAL A 335 -20.13 28.73 -0.10
CA VAL A 335 -20.31 30.02 -0.82
C VAL A 335 -18.98 30.78 -0.88
N GLU A 336 -18.25 30.87 0.24
CA GLU A 336 -16.97 31.57 0.28
C GLU A 336 -15.89 30.87 -0.54
N ILE A 337 -15.85 29.54 -0.51
CA ILE A 337 -14.93 28.75 -1.35
C ILE A 337 -15.23 28.99 -2.84
N PHE A 338 -16.51 29.00 -3.25
CA PHE A 338 -16.90 29.34 -4.62
C PHE A 338 -16.45 30.76 -5.03
N LYS A 339 -16.60 31.75 -4.15
CA LYS A 339 -16.12 33.12 -4.41
C LYS A 339 -14.62 33.15 -4.75
N ILE A 340 -13.80 32.40 -3.99
CA ILE A 340 -12.36 32.33 -4.22
C ILE A 340 -12.08 31.71 -5.59
N HIS A 341 -12.68 30.57 -5.91
CA HIS A 341 -12.39 29.83 -7.16
C HIS A 341 -12.99 30.46 -8.41
N LEU A 342 -14.02 31.31 -8.27
CA LEU A 342 -14.66 32.03 -9.36
C LEU A 342 -14.09 33.44 -9.60
N LYS A 343 -13.29 33.98 -8.68
CA LYS A 343 -12.77 35.36 -8.70
C LYS A 343 -12.21 35.80 -10.05
N ASN A 344 -11.56 34.90 -10.79
CA ASN A 344 -10.92 35.19 -12.09
C ASN A 344 -11.63 34.51 -13.27
N LYS A 345 -12.91 34.16 -13.13
CA LYS A 345 -13.69 33.49 -14.18
C LYS A 345 -14.94 34.29 -14.50
N SER A 346 -15.28 34.37 -15.79
CA SER A 346 -16.56 34.96 -16.22
C SER A 346 -17.67 33.98 -15.86
N CYS A 347 -18.49 34.34 -14.87
CA CYS A 347 -19.52 33.47 -14.32
C CYS A 347 -20.77 34.28 -14.00
N ASP A 348 -21.92 33.82 -14.50
CA ASP A 348 -23.24 34.38 -14.20
C ASP A 348 -24.09 33.32 -13.48
N VAL A 349 -23.75 33.08 -12.21
CA VAL A 349 -24.42 32.05 -11.41
C VAL A 349 -24.65 32.55 -9.99
N ASP A 350 -25.85 32.29 -9.47
CA ASP A 350 -26.13 32.45 -8.06
C ASP A 350 -25.32 31.44 -7.22
N LEU A 351 -24.39 31.98 -6.43
CA LEU A 351 -23.53 31.20 -5.55
C LEU A 351 -24.31 30.34 -4.55
N ASN A 352 -25.49 30.80 -4.14
CA ASN A 352 -26.34 30.04 -3.21
C ASN A 352 -26.88 28.78 -3.92
N LYS A 353 -27.23 28.86 -5.22
CA LYS A 353 -27.72 27.71 -5.96
C LYS A 353 -26.63 26.66 -6.13
N ILE A 354 -25.44 27.06 -6.59
CA ILE A 354 -24.33 26.09 -6.75
C ILE A 354 -23.87 25.49 -5.41
N SER A 355 -23.94 26.27 -4.31
CA SER A 355 -23.63 25.76 -2.98
C SER A 355 -24.65 24.74 -2.49
N ARG A 356 -25.93 24.87 -2.84
CA ARG A 356 -26.96 23.87 -2.51
C ARG A 356 -26.74 22.55 -3.26
N ILE A 357 -26.36 22.61 -4.53
CA ILE A 357 -26.13 21.39 -5.33
C ILE A 357 -24.79 20.70 -5.04
N SER A 358 -23.87 21.36 -4.30
CA SER A 358 -22.55 20.85 -3.93
C SER A 358 -22.46 20.35 -2.48
N VAL A 359 -23.58 19.99 -1.86
CA VAL A 359 -23.59 19.44 -0.49
C VAL A 359 -22.71 18.20 -0.41
N GLY A 360 -21.85 18.14 0.60
CA GLY A 360 -20.89 17.06 0.82
C GLY A 360 -19.61 17.15 -0.01
N PHE A 361 -19.42 18.22 -0.78
CA PHE A 361 -18.15 18.45 -1.48
C PHE A 361 -17.10 19.03 -0.53
N SER A 362 -15.90 18.49 -0.62
CA SER A 362 -14.72 19.09 0.01
C SER A 362 -14.25 20.34 -0.77
N GLY A 363 -13.37 21.13 -0.19
CA GLY A 363 -12.79 22.30 -0.88
C GLY A 363 -12.12 21.93 -2.21
N ALA A 364 -11.41 20.81 -2.26
CA ALA A 364 -10.81 20.28 -3.49
C ALA A 364 -11.86 19.84 -4.52
N ALA A 365 -12.96 19.23 -4.06
CA ALA A 365 -14.06 18.85 -4.96
C ALA A 365 -14.75 20.10 -5.54
N ILE A 366 -14.93 21.16 -4.75
CA ILE A 366 -15.47 22.45 -5.23
C ILE A 366 -14.54 23.09 -6.27
N ALA A 367 -13.23 23.09 -6.04
CA ALA A 367 -12.25 23.58 -7.01
C ALA A 367 -12.34 22.83 -8.34
N THR A 368 -12.43 21.48 -8.28
CA THR A 368 -12.64 20.62 -9.44
C THR A 368 -13.98 20.90 -10.12
N PHE A 369 -15.05 21.11 -9.35
CA PHE A 369 -16.39 21.40 -9.83
C PHE A 369 -16.45 22.71 -10.64
N VAL A 370 -15.83 23.76 -10.14
CA VAL A 370 -15.68 25.03 -10.85
C VAL A 370 -14.87 24.87 -12.15
N ASN A 371 -13.78 24.09 -12.10
CA ASN A 371 -12.96 23.87 -13.29
C ASN A 371 -13.71 23.08 -14.36
N GLU A 372 -14.41 22.01 -13.97
CA GLU A 372 -15.20 21.19 -14.89
C GLU A 372 -16.38 21.96 -15.48
N ALA A 373 -17.06 22.83 -14.70
CA ALA A 373 -18.09 23.72 -15.19
C ALA A 373 -17.53 24.71 -16.23
N ALA A 374 -16.35 25.28 -15.98
CA ALA A 374 -15.67 26.14 -16.94
C ALA A 374 -15.34 25.39 -18.26
N VAL A 375 -14.83 24.15 -18.18
CA VAL A 375 -14.58 23.30 -19.35
C VAL A 375 -15.89 23.02 -20.11
N ASN A 376 -17.00 22.80 -19.39
CA ASN A 376 -18.30 22.56 -20.03
C ASN A 376 -18.82 23.81 -20.75
N ALA A 377 -18.70 25.01 -20.17
CA ALA A 377 -19.02 26.28 -20.81
C ALA A 377 -18.24 26.48 -22.12
N VAL A 378 -16.92 26.19 -22.11
CA VAL A 378 -16.07 26.23 -23.33
C VAL A 378 -16.58 25.25 -24.40
N ARG A 379 -16.98 24.03 -24.03
CA ARG A 379 -17.57 23.04 -24.95
C ARG A 379 -18.87 23.52 -25.57
N ARG A 380 -19.71 24.23 -24.79
CA ARG A 380 -20.92 24.87 -25.28
C ARG A 380 -20.64 26.13 -26.12
N LYS A 381 -19.38 26.57 -26.23
CA LYS A 381 -18.97 27.83 -26.85
C LYS A 381 -19.62 29.03 -26.16
N SER A 382 -19.93 28.95 -24.87
CA SER A 382 -20.42 30.06 -24.06
C SER A 382 -19.27 30.89 -23.51
N PRO A 383 -19.33 32.22 -23.54
CA PRO A 383 -18.32 33.10 -22.96
C PRO A 383 -18.42 33.17 -21.42
N VAL A 384 -19.48 32.64 -20.85
CA VAL A 384 -19.80 32.76 -19.43
C VAL A 384 -20.19 31.40 -18.88
N ILE A 385 -19.76 31.11 -17.66
CA ILE A 385 -20.15 29.89 -16.94
C ILE A 385 -21.56 30.11 -16.37
N GLU A 386 -22.49 29.21 -16.69
CA GLU A 386 -23.88 29.27 -16.26
C GLU A 386 -24.21 28.10 -15.33
N LEU A 387 -25.39 28.16 -14.67
CA LEU A 387 -25.85 27.11 -13.75
C LEU A 387 -25.90 25.73 -14.44
N ILE A 388 -26.33 25.68 -15.68
CA ILE A 388 -26.41 24.43 -16.48
C ILE A 388 -25.05 23.74 -16.60
N ASP A 389 -23.95 24.48 -16.61
CA ASP A 389 -22.61 23.92 -16.68
C ASP A 389 -22.25 23.16 -15.42
N PHE A 390 -22.67 23.67 -14.27
CA PHE A 390 -22.51 23.01 -12.97
C PHE A 390 -23.40 21.77 -12.86
N GLU A 391 -24.67 21.88 -13.24
CA GLU A 391 -25.60 20.75 -13.24
C GLU A 391 -25.09 19.59 -14.09
N ASN A 392 -24.59 19.86 -15.29
CA ASN A 392 -24.07 18.84 -16.22
C ASN A 392 -22.82 18.11 -15.70
N VAL A 393 -22.01 18.75 -14.85
CA VAL A 393 -20.75 18.15 -14.36
C VAL A 393 -20.83 17.61 -12.93
N LYS A 394 -21.91 17.92 -12.18
CA LYS A 394 -22.09 17.55 -10.78
C LYS A 394 -21.79 16.06 -10.53
N ASN A 395 -22.48 15.19 -11.25
CA ASN A 395 -22.36 13.75 -11.07
C ASN A 395 -20.97 13.22 -11.43
N ARG A 396 -20.32 13.84 -12.43
CA ARG A 396 -18.96 13.48 -12.80
C ARG A 396 -17.95 13.85 -11.72
N VAL A 397 -18.15 14.94 -11.02
CA VAL A 397 -17.27 15.38 -9.92
C VAL A 397 -17.54 14.57 -8.65
N ALA A 398 -18.81 14.29 -8.35
CA ALA A 398 -19.20 13.53 -7.16
C ALA A 398 -18.77 12.04 -7.22
N PHE A 399 -18.93 11.39 -8.39
CA PHE A 399 -18.80 9.93 -8.53
C PHE A 399 -17.76 9.49 -9.57
N GLY A 400 -17.09 10.43 -10.23
CA GLY A 400 -16.18 10.13 -11.33
C GLY A 400 -16.93 9.89 -12.65
N LYS A 401 -16.15 9.66 -13.71
CA LYS A 401 -16.69 9.36 -15.04
C LYS A 401 -17.23 7.93 -15.05
N LYS A 402 -18.54 7.76 -14.93
CA LYS A 402 -19.16 6.44 -15.20
C LYS A 402 -19.03 6.15 -16.71
N LYS A 403 -18.67 4.91 -17.05
CA LYS A 403 -18.69 4.42 -18.43
C LYS A 403 -20.13 4.43 -18.88
N GLU A 404 -20.44 5.08 -20.01
CA GLU A 404 -21.78 4.96 -20.60
C GLU A 404 -22.02 3.48 -20.92
N LEU A 405 -22.95 2.87 -20.19
CA LEU A 405 -23.39 1.52 -20.46
C LEU A 405 -24.35 1.59 -21.65
N ILE A 406 -23.98 0.93 -22.74
CA ILE A 406 -24.91 0.71 -23.85
C ILE A 406 -25.81 -0.45 -23.40
N LEU A 407 -27.03 -0.12 -22.99
CA LEU A 407 -28.04 -1.11 -22.60
C LEU A 407 -28.81 -1.57 -23.85
N ASP A 408 -29.10 -2.85 -23.93
CA ASP A 408 -30.09 -3.34 -24.85
C ASP A 408 -31.51 -2.95 -24.37
N GLU A 409 -32.56 -3.20 -25.20
CA GLU A 409 -33.91 -2.80 -24.85
C GLU A 409 -34.42 -3.50 -23.58
N THR A 410 -34.03 -4.75 -23.35
CA THR A 410 -34.41 -5.52 -22.18
C THR A 410 -33.72 -4.97 -20.92
N GLU A 411 -32.44 -4.71 -21.01
CA GLU A 411 -31.66 -4.09 -19.93
C GLU A 411 -32.18 -2.68 -19.61
N LYS A 412 -32.49 -1.90 -20.64
CA LYS A 412 -33.08 -0.55 -20.50
C LYS A 412 -34.44 -0.62 -19.80
N GLN A 413 -35.26 -1.62 -20.10
CA GLN A 413 -36.55 -1.84 -19.44
C GLN A 413 -36.35 -2.17 -17.95
N ILE A 414 -35.45 -3.12 -17.63
CA ILE A 414 -35.14 -3.51 -16.25
C ILE A 414 -34.65 -2.30 -15.44
N GLN A 415 -33.75 -1.54 -16.03
CA GLN A 415 -33.19 -0.34 -15.41
C GLN A 415 -34.27 0.73 -15.19
N SER A 416 -35.21 0.88 -16.13
CA SER A 416 -36.29 1.85 -16.00
C SER A 416 -37.25 1.49 -14.85
N TYR A 417 -37.54 0.22 -14.64
CA TYR A 417 -38.30 -0.24 -13.47
C TYR A 417 -37.56 0.01 -12.18
N TYR A 418 -36.25 -0.26 -12.16
CA TYR A 418 -35.40 -0.05 -11.01
C TYR A 418 -35.38 1.42 -10.58
N GLN A 419 -35.11 2.33 -11.51
CA GLN A 419 -35.06 3.77 -11.23
C GLN A 419 -36.45 4.36 -11.00
N GLY A 420 -37.49 3.84 -11.70
CA GLY A 420 -38.88 4.25 -11.49
C GLY A 420 -39.38 3.96 -10.09
N ALA A 421 -39.04 2.82 -9.54
CA ALA A 421 -39.38 2.48 -8.16
C ALA A 421 -38.68 3.41 -7.14
N LYS A 422 -37.41 3.72 -7.36
CA LYS A 422 -36.68 4.67 -6.54
C LYS A 422 -37.33 6.06 -6.57
N ALA A 423 -37.68 6.55 -7.77
CA ALA A 423 -38.37 7.83 -7.94
C ALA A 423 -39.70 7.88 -7.23
N LEU A 424 -40.52 6.82 -7.36
CA LEU A 424 -41.83 6.71 -6.76
C LEU A 424 -41.75 6.63 -5.23
N CYS A 425 -40.87 5.78 -4.68
CA CYS A 425 -40.69 5.67 -3.24
C CYS A 425 -40.08 6.95 -2.65
N ALA A 426 -39.13 7.57 -3.32
CA ALA A 426 -38.57 8.85 -2.88
C ALA A 426 -39.65 9.95 -2.81
N PHE A 427 -40.51 10.03 -3.80
CA PHE A 427 -41.65 10.94 -3.81
C PHE A 427 -42.58 10.66 -2.62
N TRP A 428 -43.02 9.43 -2.45
CA TRP A 428 -44.00 9.03 -1.43
C TRP A 428 -43.52 9.21 -0.01
N PHE A 429 -42.26 8.79 0.27
CA PHE A 429 -41.68 8.87 1.60
C PHE A 429 -41.02 10.24 1.89
N GLY A 430 -41.17 11.22 0.98
CA GLY A 430 -40.67 12.58 1.20
C GLY A 430 -39.15 12.72 1.13
N VAL A 431 -38.46 11.81 0.44
CA VAL A 431 -37.04 11.94 0.12
C VAL A 431 -36.89 12.93 -1.03
N GLU A 432 -36.07 13.95 -0.83
CA GLU A 432 -35.90 15.00 -1.82
C GLU A 432 -34.99 14.55 -2.96
N PHE A 433 -35.43 14.74 -4.20
CA PHE A 433 -34.65 14.58 -5.40
C PHE A 433 -35.06 15.61 -6.45
N GLU A 434 -34.16 15.98 -7.30
CA GLU A 434 -34.46 16.87 -8.41
C GLU A 434 -34.79 16.07 -9.67
N LYS A 435 -33.90 15.13 -10.00
CA LYS A 435 -33.97 14.31 -11.20
C LYS A 435 -33.44 12.91 -10.91
N ILE A 436 -34.12 11.89 -11.40
CA ILE A 436 -33.61 10.52 -11.46
C ILE A 436 -33.47 10.14 -12.94
N SER A 437 -32.28 9.72 -13.34
CA SER A 437 -31.98 9.27 -14.69
C SER A 437 -31.81 7.76 -14.76
N LEU A 438 -31.78 7.23 -15.98
CA LEU A 438 -31.62 5.79 -16.20
C LEU A 438 -30.39 5.21 -15.50
N PHE A 439 -29.30 5.99 -15.40
CA PHE A 439 -28.02 5.54 -14.84
C PHE A 439 -27.65 6.18 -13.50
N ASP A 440 -28.42 7.15 -13.02
CA ASP A 440 -28.05 7.93 -11.86
C ASP A 440 -29.25 8.44 -11.07
N ASP A 441 -29.09 8.56 -9.77
CA ASP A 441 -30.05 9.18 -8.87
C ASP A 441 -29.46 10.45 -8.28
N ASP A 442 -30.23 11.50 -8.26
CA ASP A 442 -29.86 12.78 -7.69
C ASP A 442 -30.67 13.05 -6.40
N PHE A 443 -30.46 12.17 -5.39
CA PHE A 443 -31.01 12.43 -4.08
C PHE A 443 -30.33 13.64 -3.47
N ILE A 444 -31.10 14.68 -3.16
CA ILE A 444 -30.59 15.92 -2.57
C ILE A 444 -30.23 15.64 -1.13
N ARG A 445 -28.93 15.64 -0.83
CA ARG A 445 -28.45 15.62 0.55
C ARG A 445 -28.83 16.93 1.21
N ARG A 446 -29.57 16.85 2.31
CA ARG A 446 -29.93 18.04 3.09
C ARG A 446 -28.72 18.54 3.84
N ASP A 447 -28.52 19.84 3.83
CA ASP A 447 -27.44 20.54 4.52
C ASP A 447 -27.85 20.77 6.00
N ARG A 448 -28.06 19.66 6.72
CA ARG A 448 -28.45 19.64 8.13
C ARG A 448 -27.61 18.59 8.85
N GLU A 449 -27.31 18.88 10.12
CA GLU A 449 -26.55 17.96 10.98
C GLU A 449 -27.46 17.03 11.79
N ILE A 450 -28.75 17.43 11.96
CA ILE A 450 -29.70 16.67 12.79
C ILE A 450 -30.75 16.04 11.89
N PHE A 451 -30.82 14.72 11.93
CA PHE A 451 -31.80 13.89 11.23
C PHE A 451 -32.60 13.06 12.24
N SER A 452 -33.88 12.90 12.00
CA SER A 452 -34.71 11.96 12.76
C SER A 452 -34.56 10.52 12.26
N LYS A 453 -34.86 9.52 13.11
CA LYS A 453 -34.89 8.11 12.70
C LYS A 453 -35.82 7.90 11.51
N SER A 454 -36.97 8.55 11.48
CA SER A 454 -37.96 8.44 10.41
C SER A 454 -37.45 8.97 9.06
N GLU A 455 -36.69 10.09 9.06
CA GLU A 455 -36.09 10.62 7.83
C GLU A 455 -35.04 9.66 7.24
N LEU A 456 -34.18 9.08 8.08
CA LEU A 456 -33.17 8.13 7.63
C LEU A 456 -33.81 6.78 7.20
N MET A 457 -34.86 6.34 7.88
CA MET A 457 -35.66 5.18 7.43
C MET A 457 -36.28 5.41 6.06
N ASN A 458 -36.80 6.62 5.79
CA ASN A 458 -37.36 6.95 4.48
C ASN A 458 -36.28 6.95 3.37
N GLU A 459 -35.07 7.38 3.68
CA GLU A 459 -33.93 7.28 2.77
C GLU A 459 -33.58 5.81 2.48
N LEU A 460 -33.58 4.93 3.49
CA LEU A 460 -33.38 3.49 3.32
C LEU A 460 -34.45 2.87 2.41
N LYS A 461 -35.73 3.23 2.61
CA LYS A 461 -36.84 2.76 1.76
C LYS A 461 -36.65 3.15 0.31
N ALA A 462 -36.23 4.39 0.04
CA ALA A 462 -35.95 4.85 -1.32
C ALA A 462 -34.76 4.13 -1.96
N LEU A 463 -33.68 3.86 -1.20
CA LEU A 463 -32.51 3.12 -1.67
C LEU A 463 -32.85 1.66 -2.02
N LEU A 464 -33.69 1.01 -1.21
CA LEU A 464 -34.07 -0.39 -1.39
C LEU A 464 -35.22 -0.61 -2.40
N ALA A 465 -35.93 0.46 -2.80
CA ALA A 465 -37.11 0.39 -3.67
C ALA A 465 -36.83 -0.25 -5.03
N GLY A 466 -35.67 0.08 -5.65
CA GLY A 466 -35.28 -0.52 -6.92
C GLY A 466 -35.13 -2.04 -6.85
N TYR A 467 -34.46 -2.51 -5.79
CA TYR A 467 -34.32 -3.95 -5.53
C TYR A 467 -35.70 -4.63 -5.27
N ALA A 468 -36.56 -4.01 -4.47
CA ALA A 468 -37.91 -4.50 -4.19
C ALA A 468 -38.74 -4.62 -5.47
N ALA A 469 -38.70 -3.60 -6.34
CA ALA A 469 -39.43 -3.61 -7.60
C ALA A 469 -39.00 -4.75 -8.54
N LEU A 470 -37.70 -5.01 -8.66
CA LEU A 470 -37.22 -6.10 -9.51
C LEU A 470 -37.62 -7.46 -8.97
N LEU A 471 -37.64 -7.67 -7.67
CA LEU A 471 -38.15 -8.89 -7.05
C LEU A 471 -39.66 -9.08 -7.35
N LEU A 472 -40.44 -8.00 -7.23
CA LEU A 472 -41.89 -8.05 -7.47
C LEU A 472 -42.26 -8.33 -8.94
N TYR A 473 -41.62 -7.63 -9.88
CA TYR A 473 -42.07 -7.59 -11.28
C TYR A 473 -41.23 -8.47 -12.21
N LYS A 474 -40.03 -8.85 -11.83
CA LYS A 474 -39.16 -9.74 -12.62
C LYS A 474 -38.88 -11.07 -11.92
N ASN A 475 -39.28 -11.19 -10.65
CA ASN A 475 -39.10 -12.38 -9.79
C ASN A 475 -37.63 -12.86 -9.77
N ASP A 476 -36.67 -11.93 -9.90
CA ASP A 476 -35.25 -12.24 -9.94
C ASP A 476 -34.40 -11.13 -9.31
N LYS A 477 -33.13 -11.47 -8.99
CA LYS A 477 -32.15 -10.59 -8.39
C LYS A 477 -31.14 -10.15 -9.44
N PHE A 478 -30.92 -8.84 -9.55
CA PHE A 478 -30.00 -8.26 -10.51
C PHE A 478 -28.83 -7.55 -9.81
N ASN A 479 -27.68 -7.50 -10.46
CA ASN A 479 -26.47 -6.83 -9.96
C ASN A 479 -26.59 -5.30 -9.90
N LEU A 480 -27.65 -4.73 -10.44
CA LEU A 480 -27.94 -3.28 -10.45
C LEU A 480 -28.00 -2.69 -9.03
N ALA A 481 -28.53 -3.45 -8.08
CA ALA A 481 -28.74 -3.02 -6.70
C ALA A 481 -27.45 -2.88 -5.87
N ARG A 482 -26.29 -3.32 -6.40
CA ARG A 482 -25.03 -3.37 -5.63
C ARG A 482 -24.67 -2.03 -4.95
N GLY A 483 -24.79 -0.93 -5.68
CA GLY A 483 -24.42 0.40 -5.15
C GLY A 483 -25.40 0.88 -4.08
N ASP A 484 -26.71 0.68 -4.29
CA ASP A 484 -27.75 1.11 -3.38
C ASP A 484 -27.77 0.27 -2.10
N ILE A 485 -27.57 -1.05 -2.23
CA ILE A 485 -27.44 -1.95 -1.08
C ILE A 485 -26.21 -1.58 -0.24
N ALA A 486 -25.08 -1.25 -0.87
CA ALA A 486 -23.90 -0.81 -0.12
C ALA A 486 -24.16 0.48 0.66
N ARG A 487 -24.84 1.47 0.03
CA ARG A 487 -25.25 2.72 0.70
C ARG A 487 -26.26 2.46 1.82
N ALA A 488 -27.21 1.59 1.60
CA ALA A 488 -28.21 1.23 2.61
C ALA A 488 -27.56 0.54 3.83
N ASN A 489 -26.63 -0.39 3.61
CA ASN A 489 -25.88 -1.03 4.68
C ASN A 489 -25.06 -0.01 5.50
N GLU A 490 -24.36 0.92 4.83
CA GLU A 490 -23.60 1.97 5.49
C GLU A 490 -24.52 2.88 6.33
N LEU A 491 -25.68 3.27 5.78
CA LEU A 491 -26.64 4.11 6.48
C LEU A 491 -27.25 3.38 7.68
N ALA A 492 -27.66 2.14 7.54
CA ALA A 492 -28.19 1.34 8.65
C ALA A 492 -27.14 1.14 9.75
N HIS A 493 -25.87 0.91 9.38
CA HIS A 493 -24.78 0.82 10.33
C HIS A 493 -24.61 2.14 11.11
N LYS A 494 -24.61 3.29 10.43
CA LYS A 494 -24.55 4.61 11.10
C LYS A 494 -25.73 4.83 12.03
N MET A 495 -26.94 4.51 11.59
CA MET A 495 -28.15 4.65 12.41
C MET A 495 -28.04 3.86 13.73
N VAL A 496 -27.58 2.61 13.67
CA VAL A 496 -27.52 1.72 14.84
C VAL A 496 -26.28 2.02 15.68
N PHE A 497 -25.09 2.10 15.09
CA PHE A 497 -23.83 2.15 15.84
C PHE A 497 -23.34 3.56 16.17
N GLU A 498 -23.59 4.54 15.29
CA GLU A 498 -23.11 5.91 15.51
C GLU A 498 -24.19 6.79 16.13
N TYR A 499 -25.42 6.73 15.63
CA TYR A 499 -26.51 7.62 16.06
C TYR A 499 -27.40 7.04 17.17
N ALA A 500 -27.15 5.77 17.57
CA ALA A 500 -27.93 5.09 18.60
C ALA A 500 -29.46 5.08 18.32
N MET A 501 -29.86 4.91 17.05
CA MET A 501 -31.25 4.89 16.60
C MET A 501 -31.85 3.47 16.54
N GLY A 502 -31.14 2.46 17.09
CA GLY A 502 -31.67 1.10 17.29
C GLY A 502 -32.85 1.07 18.27
N GLU A 503 -33.36 -0.12 18.56
CA GLU A 503 -34.46 -0.31 19.53
C GLU A 503 -33.95 -0.40 20.98
N GLY A 504 -32.68 -0.81 21.16
CA GLY A 504 -32.03 -0.96 22.45
C GLY A 504 -30.78 -0.09 22.63
N PHE A 505 -30.28 -0.02 23.86
CA PHE A 505 -28.98 0.61 24.15
C PHE A 505 -27.78 -0.28 23.79
N LEU A 506 -28.00 -1.60 23.66
CA LEU A 506 -26.98 -2.54 23.21
C LEU A 506 -27.05 -2.66 21.70
N ARG A 507 -26.02 -2.22 21.04
CA ARG A 507 -25.92 -2.18 19.57
C ARG A 507 -25.53 -3.55 19.03
N SER A 508 -26.29 -4.07 18.08
CA SER A 508 -26.01 -5.37 17.47
C SER A 508 -26.09 -5.34 15.94
N ALA A 509 -25.35 -6.24 15.30
CA ALA A 509 -25.45 -6.41 13.84
C ALA A 509 -26.85 -6.89 13.41
N ASN A 510 -27.57 -7.58 14.28
CA ASN A 510 -28.95 -8.02 14.02
C ASN A 510 -29.88 -6.82 13.88
N GLU A 511 -29.74 -5.79 14.71
CA GLU A 511 -30.55 -4.56 14.60
C GLU A 511 -30.33 -3.84 13.25
N CYS A 512 -29.12 -3.89 12.67
CA CYS A 512 -28.90 -3.37 11.32
C CYS A 512 -29.68 -4.18 10.27
N ALA A 513 -29.67 -5.50 10.39
CA ALA A 513 -30.42 -6.38 9.50
C ALA A 513 -31.94 -6.15 9.64
N ASP A 514 -32.46 -6.02 10.85
CA ASP A 514 -33.87 -5.75 11.15
C ASP A 514 -34.30 -4.39 10.60
N THR A 515 -33.43 -3.36 10.74
CA THR A 515 -33.67 -2.02 10.19
C THR A 515 -33.77 -2.05 8.66
N LEU A 516 -32.85 -2.76 8.00
CA LEU A 516 -32.87 -2.91 6.55
C LEU A 516 -34.09 -3.71 6.09
N GLN A 517 -34.44 -4.80 6.80
CA GLN A 517 -35.59 -5.63 6.47
C GLN A 517 -36.90 -4.86 6.62
N SER A 518 -37.06 -4.09 7.71
CA SER A 518 -38.23 -3.24 7.93
C SER A 518 -38.38 -2.20 6.80
N ALA A 519 -37.29 -1.52 6.44
CA ALA A 519 -37.31 -0.55 5.34
C ALA A 519 -37.67 -1.20 3.99
N PHE A 520 -37.15 -2.40 3.74
CA PHE A 520 -37.45 -3.16 2.54
C PHE A 520 -38.93 -3.58 2.49
N ASP A 521 -39.46 -4.12 3.59
CA ASP A 521 -40.87 -4.59 3.67
C ASP A 521 -41.84 -3.44 3.47
N GLU A 522 -41.57 -2.26 4.03
CA GLU A 522 -42.42 -1.08 3.83
C GLU A 522 -42.35 -0.57 2.37
N ALA A 523 -41.16 -0.51 1.76
CA ALA A 523 -41.00 -0.14 0.35
C ALA A 523 -41.71 -1.15 -0.58
N ASN A 524 -41.57 -2.43 -0.29
CA ASN A 524 -42.16 -3.51 -1.05
C ASN A 524 -43.71 -3.47 -0.98
N SER A 525 -44.25 -3.29 0.22
CA SER A 525 -45.69 -3.17 0.45
C SER A 525 -46.30 -1.97 -0.28
N PHE A 526 -45.60 -0.82 -0.24
CA PHE A 526 -46.02 0.37 -0.97
C PHE A 526 -46.03 0.12 -2.48
N LEU A 527 -44.94 -0.44 -3.04
CA LEU A 527 -44.86 -0.72 -4.48
C LEU A 527 -45.93 -1.71 -4.96
N GLN A 528 -46.32 -2.68 -4.11
CA GLN A 528 -47.44 -3.61 -4.40
C GLN A 528 -48.80 -2.88 -4.46
N SER A 529 -48.97 -1.80 -3.71
CA SER A 529 -50.24 -1.07 -3.68
C SER A 529 -50.43 -0.15 -4.91
N VAL A 530 -49.37 0.22 -5.63
CA VAL A 530 -49.40 1.19 -6.73
C VAL A 530 -48.77 0.69 -8.04
N PRO A 531 -49.09 -0.53 -8.53
CA PRO A 531 -48.43 -1.13 -9.69
C PRO A 531 -48.62 -0.34 -10.98
N LEU A 532 -49.78 0.28 -11.19
CA LEU A 532 -50.06 1.06 -12.39
C LEU A 532 -49.21 2.33 -12.46
N VAL A 533 -49.01 3.00 -11.31
CA VAL A 533 -48.17 4.20 -11.23
C VAL A 533 -46.71 3.88 -11.54
N LEU A 534 -46.19 2.78 -10.97
CA LEU A 534 -44.84 2.35 -11.25
C LEU A 534 -44.62 2.02 -12.73
N ASN A 535 -45.61 1.32 -13.36
CA ASN A 535 -45.51 1.00 -14.78
C ASN A 535 -45.44 2.24 -15.66
N GLU A 536 -46.24 3.27 -15.38
CA GLU A 536 -46.20 4.51 -16.17
C GLU A 536 -44.94 5.33 -15.93
N ILE A 537 -44.45 5.37 -14.71
CA ILE A 537 -43.16 6.00 -14.41
C ILE A 537 -42.00 5.28 -15.10
N ALA A 538 -42.01 3.93 -15.08
CA ALA A 538 -40.99 3.13 -15.76
C ALA A 538 -41.03 3.34 -17.28
N LYS A 539 -42.21 3.39 -17.91
CA LYS A 539 -42.35 3.72 -19.32
C LYS A 539 -41.86 5.12 -19.64
N TYR A 540 -42.18 6.09 -18.78
CA TYR A 540 -41.69 7.46 -18.96
C TYR A 540 -40.17 7.53 -18.95
N ILE A 541 -39.50 6.85 -17.99
CA ILE A 541 -38.03 6.78 -17.90
C ILE A 541 -37.46 6.00 -19.09
N PHE A 542 -38.09 4.94 -19.55
CA PHE A 542 -37.67 4.17 -20.73
C PHE A 542 -37.56 5.06 -21.97
N ILE A 543 -38.54 5.96 -22.18
CA ILE A 543 -38.62 6.83 -23.35
C ILE A 543 -37.71 8.05 -23.18
N ASN A 544 -37.78 8.72 -22.01
CA ASN A 544 -37.12 10.03 -21.78
C ASN A 544 -35.78 9.93 -21.06
N GLU A 545 -35.37 8.72 -20.64
CA GLU A 545 -34.13 8.40 -19.93
C GLU A 545 -33.95 9.12 -18.58
N ASN A 546 -34.92 9.89 -18.15
CA ASN A 546 -34.92 10.59 -16.87
C ASN A 546 -36.33 10.99 -16.46
N ILE A 547 -36.50 11.29 -15.16
CA ILE A 547 -37.75 11.82 -14.61
C ILE A 547 -37.47 12.84 -13.50
N HIS A 548 -38.19 13.96 -13.49
CA HIS A 548 -38.15 14.97 -12.45
C HIS A 548 -39.25 14.73 -11.41
N LYS A 549 -39.02 15.17 -10.16
CA LYS A 549 -39.98 15.02 -9.04
C LYS A 549 -41.37 15.48 -9.41
N LYS A 550 -41.50 16.66 -10.03
CA LYS A 550 -42.81 17.18 -10.49
C LYS A 550 -43.55 16.26 -11.46
N ARG A 551 -42.84 15.52 -12.31
CA ARG A 551 -43.48 14.60 -13.24
C ARG A 551 -43.91 13.31 -12.57
N VAL A 552 -43.12 12.84 -11.57
CA VAL A 552 -43.55 11.71 -10.72
C VAL A 552 -44.87 12.04 -10.01
N GLU A 553 -44.95 13.23 -9.40
CA GLU A 553 -46.12 13.76 -8.73
C GLU A 553 -47.31 13.84 -9.67
N ALA A 554 -47.14 14.38 -10.89
CA ALA A 554 -48.18 14.47 -11.89
C ALA A 554 -48.68 13.07 -12.29
N ILE A 555 -47.83 12.11 -12.63
CA ILE A 555 -48.22 10.73 -12.98
C ILE A 555 -48.94 10.06 -11.81
N TYR A 556 -48.50 10.27 -10.58
CA TYR A 556 -49.14 9.70 -9.39
C TYR A 556 -50.59 10.19 -9.26
N HIS A 557 -50.82 11.51 -9.38
CA HIS A 557 -52.16 12.09 -9.29
C HIS A 557 -53.01 11.78 -10.51
N GLU A 558 -52.46 11.76 -11.73
CA GLU A 558 -53.20 11.38 -12.96
C GLU A 558 -53.78 9.99 -12.88
N ILE A 559 -53.07 9.01 -12.30
CA ILE A 559 -53.51 7.61 -12.26
C ILE A 559 -54.47 7.32 -11.10
N LEU A 560 -54.19 7.90 -9.94
CA LEU A 560 -55.03 7.65 -8.75
C LEU A 560 -56.23 8.59 -8.64
N GLN A 561 -56.40 9.54 -9.58
CA GLN A 561 -57.50 10.53 -9.60
C GLN A 561 -57.66 11.33 -8.27
N VAL A 562 -56.54 11.59 -7.62
CA VAL A 562 -56.45 12.33 -6.34
C VAL A 562 -55.84 13.72 -6.52
#